data_6138b2c9128b03076a4d46a586ad8159
#
_entry.id   6138b2c9128b03076a4d46a586ad8159
#
_cell.length_a   1.000
_cell.length_b   1.000
_cell.length_c   1.000
_cell.angle_alpha   90.00
_cell.angle_beta   90.00
_cell.angle_gamma   90.00
#
_symmetry.space_group_name_H-M   'P 1'
#
loop_
_entity.id
_entity.type
_entity.pdbx_description
1 polymer ?
#
loop_
_entity_poly.entity_id
_entity_poly.type
_entity_poly.pdbx_seq_one_letter_code
_entity_poly.pdbx_strand_id
1 'polypeptide(L)'
;MSNVSALRRAVVITAASALAVSAVMVAGATSAAAAVTPKTGGILTFLEHTPRLDHYDPSRIYTGRDLAFMNSFMTRTLVAYNPVPGAAGANLVPDLATNTGVPSNAAKTWKFTLRPGTTFEDGKKITCEDVQYGVSRVFATDVITDGPGYLQVWLDIPKAADGTSVFKGPYVKDAAGLAAFKKAVSCSKDNRTITFQLNKSVADFNYLATYGVISPVQAKLDKGDKYDLWPQSTGPYKIAENSKTQLKLVRNAKWSKASDPVRTPYPDEVVIMFGYDEEVIDQIILGDTIPTAVNFAEPLSTNNDKFFSDPKFAKQRMNNPDPYARYLAFNVKAMPCIEIRQAMYYSRNAKALLDYAGGSTYAGSYATGVISPLLATDYAPTKVVGPGSADFIPEGNIPKALALMETAKTKCPADYKKATETGIKIDTRQSVTLNDTIPIDTAAYARAGIKVVFNPISSGYYPTVMNPAKQSDLSASGWGADWANASTVIPELFASFGGFNLSQNGSDPAYAAFEKGVNTAMLSTDRKKQAVMWKALDVQAMKNFWVLPTIFGKAQFVWGSQVGGVFFWVPQGNPAFGKMWVNN
;
A
#
# COMPACT_ATOMS: atom_id res chain seq x y z
N MET A 1 -61.12 70.88 -2.34
CA MET A 1 -61.83 70.12 -3.36
C MET A 1 -60.84 69.18 -4.02
N SER A 2 -61.07 67.88 -3.85
CA SER A 2 -60.76 66.71 -4.71
C SER A 2 -59.34 66.51 -5.20
N ASN A 3 -58.76 65.44 -4.67
CA ASN A 3 -58.54 64.17 -5.34
C ASN A 3 -57.38 64.16 -6.35
N VAL A 4 -56.49 63.22 -6.46
CA VAL A 4 -56.43 61.76 -6.31
C VAL A 4 -54.96 61.31 -6.42
N SER A 5 -54.62 60.38 -5.58
CA SER A 5 -53.50 59.46 -5.57
C SER A 5 -52.84 59.07 -6.91
N ALA A 6 -51.52 58.89 -6.92
CA ALA A 6 -50.86 57.78 -7.62
C ALA A 6 -49.48 57.51 -7.02
N LEU A 7 -49.35 56.32 -6.47
CA LEU A 7 -48.05 55.73 -6.07
C LEU A 7 -47.08 55.65 -7.25
N ARG A 8 -45.88 56.15 -7.05
CA ARG A 8 -44.71 55.71 -7.86
C ARG A 8 -43.71 55.06 -6.93
N ARG A 9 -43.63 53.75 -7.07
CA ARG A 9 -42.56 52.94 -6.45
C ARG A 9 -41.23 53.30 -7.10
N ALA A 10 -40.30 53.83 -6.32
CA ALA A 10 -38.90 53.94 -6.71
C ALA A 10 -38.25 52.56 -6.56
N VAL A 11 -37.80 51.97 -7.67
CA VAL A 11 -36.95 50.76 -7.68
C VAL A 11 -35.51 51.26 -7.54
N VAL A 12 -34.90 50.99 -6.40
CA VAL A 12 -33.45 51.15 -6.19
C VAL A 12 -32.76 49.99 -6.86
N ILE A 13 -32.05 50.23 -7.96
CA ILE A 13 -31.18 49.26 -8.60
C ILE A 13 -29.82 49.34 -7.91
N THR A 14 -29.54 48.42 -7.04
CA THR A 14 -28.20 48.16 -6.51
C THR A 14 -27.43 47.34 -7.55
N ALA A 15 -26.45 47.95 -8.19
CA ALA A 15 -25.50 47.24 -9.08
C ALA A 15 -24.58 46.39 -8.24
N ALA A 16 -24.87 45.10 -8.14
CA ALA A 16 -23.94 44.07 -7.67
C ALA A 16 -23.10 43.61 -8.86
N SER A 17 -21.80 43.96 -8.85
CA SER A 17 -20.81 43.46 -9.80
C SER A 17 -20.61 41.98 -9.64
N ALA A 18 -21.33 41.18 -10.42
CA ALA A 18 -21.09 39.75 -10.53
C ALA A 18 -19.88 39.53 -11.44
N LEU A 19 -18.74 39.15 -10.88
CA LEU A 19 -17.66 38.52 -11.62
C LEU A 19 -18.18 37.15 -12.15
N ALA A 20 -18.55 37.16 -13.42
CA ALA A 20 -18.80 35.93 -14.15
C ALA A 20 -17.48 35.22 -14.39
N VAL A 21 -17.16 34.22 -13.54
CA VAL A 21 -16.18 33.20 -13.84
C VAL A 21 -16.81 32.33 -14.93
N SER A 22 -16.39 32.55 -16.16
CA SER A 22 -16.74 31.72 -17.30
C SER A 22 -16.10 30.34 -17.08
N ALA A 23 -16.84 29.42 -16.45
CA ALA A 23 -16.53 28.01 -16.53
C ALA A 23 -16.74 27.58 -17.99
N VAL A 24 -15.66 27.52 -18.75
CA VAL A 24 -15.63 26.82 -20.04
C VAL A 24 -15.86 25.34 -19.70
N MET A 25 -17.11 24.91 -19.76
CA MET A 25 -17.41 23.50 -19.91
C MET A 25 -16.89 23.09 -21.28
N VAL A 26 -15.67 22.55 -21.32
CA VAL A 26 -15.25 21.69 -22.41
C VAL A 26 -16.16 20.46 -22.33
N ALA A 27 -17.27 20.51 -23.05
CA ALA A 27 -18.00 19.32 -23.41
C ALA A 27 -17.07 18.51 -24.32
N GLY A 28 -16.12 17.80 -23.72
CA GLY A 28 -15.44 16.72 -24.38
C GLY A 28 -16.52 15.73 -24.79
N ALA A 29 -16.84 15.70 -26.10
CA ALA A 29 -17.56 14.58 -26.66
C ALA A 29 -16.74 13.33 -26.31
N THR A 30 -17.08 12.70 -25.21
CA THR A 30 -16.72 11.31 -24.99
C THR A 30 -17.45 10.56 -26.08
N SER A 31 -16.75 10.32 -27.22
CA SER A 31 -17.15 9.24 -28.09
C SER A 31 -17.35 8.04 -27.16
N ALA A 32 -18.58 7.62 -27.01
CA ALA A 32 -18.90 6.34 -26.35
C ALA A 32 -18.17 5.29 -27.19
N ALA A 33 -16.93 4.98 -26.81
CA ALA A 33 -16.24 3.81 -27.32
C ALA A 33 -17.21 2.66 -27.04
N ALA A 34 -17.66 1.98 -28.08
CA ALA A 34 -18.56 0.84 -27.95
C ALA A 34 -18.00 -0.03 -26.81
N ALA A 35 -18.81 -0.25 -25.77
CA ALA A 35 -18.38 -1.00 -24.61
C ALA A 35 -17.93 -2.37 -25.10
N VAL A 36 -16.63 -2.63 -25.06
CA VAL A 36 -16.07 -3.90 -25.52
C VAL A 36 -16.61 -4.96 -24.58
N THR A 37 -17.44 -5.86 -25.11
CA THR A 37 -18.06 -6.94 -24.33
C THR A 37 -16.96 -7.91 -23.90
N PRO A 38 -16.79 -8.17 -22.58
CA PRO A 38 -15.80 -9.13 -22.10
C PRO A 38 -16.05 -10.51 -22.71
N LYS A 39 -14.99 -11.16 -23.17
CA LYS A 39 -15.03 -12.52 -23.68
C LYS A 39 -14.72 -13.52 -22.57
N THR A 40 -15.28 -14.72 -22.69
CA THR A 40 -14.96 -15.86 -21.82
C THR A 40 -14.20 -16.91 -22.61
N GLY A 41 -13.27 -17.58 -21.94
CA GLY A 41 -12.42 -18.60 -22.56
C GLY A 41 -10.97 -18.16 -22.73
N GLY A 42 -10.14 -19.06 -23.23
CA GLY A 42 -8.72 -18.82 -23.49
C GLY A 42 -7.83 -18.81 -22.26
N ILE A 43 -6.55 -18.51 -22.48
CA ILE A 43 -5.49 -18.53 -21.46
C ILE A 43 -4.97 -17.11 -21.27
N LEU A 44 -5.09 -16.58 -20.06
CA LEU A 44 -4.44 -15.34 -19.64
C LEU A 44 -3.07 -15.68 -19.08
N THR A 45 -2.01 -15.14 -19.68
CA THR A 45 -0.62 -15.45 -19.31
C THR A 45 0.02 -14.25 -18.64
N PHE A 46 0.62 -14.43 -17.47
CA PHE A 46 1.48 -13.46 -16.81
C PHE A 46 2.93 -13.88 -16.95
N LEU A 47 3.82 -12.94 -17.30
CA LEU A 47 5.25 -13.16 -17.40
C LEU A 47 5.94 -12.52 -16.20
N GLU A 48 6.72 -13.31 -15.46
CA GLU A 48 7.35 -12.91 -14.21
C GLU A 48 8.84 -13.27 -14.21
N HIS A 49 9.68 -12.33 -13.74
CA HIS A 49 11.12 -12.53 -13.67
C HIS A 49 11.55 -13.31 -12.43
N THR A 50 10.79 -13.26 -11.34
CA THR A 50 11.09 -14.03 -10.13
C THR A 50 10.79 -15.53 -10.32
N PRO A 51 11.43 -16.42 -9.54
CA PRO A 51 11.21 -17.86 -9.68
C PRO A 51 9.87 -18.35 -9.10
N ARG A 52 9.14 -17.50 -8.39
CA ARG A 52 7.80 -17.75 -7.82
C ARG A 52 7.22 -16.46 -7.22
N LEU A 53 5.93 -16.45 -6.88
CA LEU A 53 5.36 -15.46 -5.95
C LEU A 53 5.95 -15.65 -4.55
N ASP A 54 5.97 -14.60 -3.74
CA ASP A 54 6.48 -14.68 -2.37
C ASP A 54 5.72 -15.76 -1.58
N HIS A 55 4.38 -15.70 -1.60
CA HIS A 55 3.50 -16.66 -0.92
C HIS A 55 2.21 -16.93 -1.68
N TYR A 56 1.68 -18.13 -1.53
CA TYR A 56 0.32 -18.53 -1.95
C TYR A 56 -0.62 -18.70 -0.74
N ASP A 57 -0.07 -18.94 0.46
CA ASP A 57 -0.82 -19.08 1.71
C ASP A 57 -1.48 -17.75 2.09
N PRO A 58 -2.83 -17.67 2.20
CA PRO A 58 -3.52 -16.44 2.53
C PRO A 58 -3.08 -15.82 3.86
N SER A 59 -2.56 -16.61 4.81
CA SER A 59 -2.06 -16.08 6.09
C SER A 59 -0.69 -15.39 5.98
N ARG A 60 0.04 -15.58 4.88
CA ARG A 60 1.42 -15.11 4.67
C ARG A 60 1.55 -14.04 3.60
N ILE A 61 0.60 -13.95 2.66
CA ILE A 61 0.65 -12.97 1.57
C ILE A 61 0.53 -11.55 2.15
N TYR A 62 1.53 -10.70 1.83
CA TYR A 62 1.52 -9.31 2.26
C TYR A 62 1.95 -8.31 1.16
N THR A 63 2.65 -8.77 0.12
CA THR A 63 2.96 -7.90 -1.03
C THR A 63 1.68 -7.56 -1.80
N GLY A 64 1.48 -6.27 -2.11
CA GLY A 64 0.23 -5.78 -2.71
C GLY A 64 -0.12 -6.46 -4.03
N ARG A 65 0.89 -6.75 -4.89
CA ARG A 65 0.71 -7.43 -6.18
C ARG A 65 0.20 -8.86 -6.01
N ASP A 66 0.86 -9.64 -5.17
CA ASP A 66 0.52 -11.04 -4.96
C ASP A 66 -0.84 -11.17 -4.25
N LEU A 67 -1.13 -10.27 -3.30
CA LEU A 67 -2.44 -10.17 -2.65
C LEU A 67 -3.54 -9.86 -3.68
N ALA A 68 -3.33 -8.88 -4.57
CA ALA A 68 -4.27 -8.53 -5.63
C ALA A 68 -4.53 -9.72 -6.57
N PHE A 69 -3.48 -10.46 -6.94
CA PHE A 69 -3.58 -11.65 -7.80
C PHE A 69 -4.34 -12.78 -7.11
N MET A 70 -3.92 -13.17 -5.92
CA MET A 70 -4.55 -14.29 -5.21
C MET A 70 -6.00 -14.00 -4.84
N ASN A 71 -6.32 -12.77 -4.40
CA ASN A 71 -7.70 -12.36 -4.12
C ASN A 71 -8.58 -12.26 -5.39
N SER A 72 -7.96 -12.05 -6.54
CA SER A 72 -8.69 -12.06 -7.82
C SER A 72 -9.12 -13.46 -8.24
N PHE A 73 -8.31 -14.48 -7.97
CA PHE A 73 -8.50 -15.79 -8.56
C PHE A 73 -8.79 -16.92 -7.55
N MET A 74 -8.11 -16.95 -6.42
CA MET A 74 -8.14 -18.11 -5.51
C MET A 74 -8.70 -17.82 -4.12
N THR A 75 -8.29 -16.68 -3.51
CA THR A 75 -8.59 -16.40 -2.12
C THR A 75 -9.81 -15.51 -1.99
N ARG A 76 -10.79 -15.93 -1.18
CA ARG A 76 -11.89 -15.07 -0.76
C ARG A 76 -11.70 -14.68 0.69
N THR A 77 -12.00 -13.43 0.98
CA THR A 77 -11.95 -12.80 2.29
C THR A 77 -13.36 -12.46 2.77
N LEU A 78 -13.54 -12.04 4.02
CA LEU A 78 -14.88 -11.67 4.50
C LEU A 78 -15.45 -10.46 3.73
N VAL A 79 -14.58 -9.52 3.40
CA VAL A 79 -14.88 -8.27 2.70
C VAL A 79 -13.89 -8.12 1.54
N ALA A 80 -14.28 -7.48 0.46
CA ALA A 80 -13.40 -7.15 -0.66
C ALA A 80 -13.51 -5.67 -1.00
N TYR A 81 -12.53 -5.16 -1.74
CA TYR A 81 -12.70 -3.90 -2.45
C TYR A 81 -13.57 -4.08 -3.69
N ASN A 82 -14.32 -3.05 -4.05
CA ASN A 82 -15.13 -3.06 -5.27
C ASN A 82 -14.22 -3.02 -6.52
N PRO A 83 -14.20 -4.05 -7.39
CA PRO A 83 -13.29 -4.09 -8.52
C PRO A 83 -13.81 -3.28 -9.71
N VAL A 84 -13.82 -1.94 -9.55
CA VAL A 84 -14.22 -0.95 -10.56
C VAL A 84 -13.17 0.16 -10.65
N PRO A 85 -13.08 0.87 -11.81
CA PRO A 85 -12.15 1.98 -11.97
C PRO A 85 -12.42 3.15 -11.03
N GLY A 86 -11.38 3.94 -10.77
CA GLY A 86 -11.45 5.21 -10.04
C GLY A 86 -11.71 5.07 -8.54
N ALA A 87 -12.17 6.15 -7.92
CA ALA A 87 -12.34 6.24 -6.47
C ALA A 87 -13.35 5.22 -5.89
N ALA A 88 -14.37 4.83 -6.67
CA ALA A 88 -15.34 3.82 -6.27
C ALA A 88 -14.72 2.43 -6.05
N GLY A 89 -13.53 2.19 -6.63
CA GLY A 89 -12.74 0.99 -6.43
C GLY A 89 -12.23 0.82 -4.99
N ALA A 90 -12.14 1.89 -4.21
CA ALA A 90 -11.73 1.86 -2.81
C ALA A 90 -12.87 1.54 -1.83
N ASN A 91 -14.10 1.46 -2.30
CA ASN A 91 -15.24 1.11 -1.45
C ASN A 91 -15.21 -0.38 -1.08
N LEU A 92 -15.46 -0.67 0.19
CA LEU A 92 -15.62 -2.04 0.65
C LEU A 92 -16.97 -2.61 0.22
N VAL A 93 -16.96 -3.86 -0.22
CA VAL A 93 -18.14 -4.64 -0.58
C VAL A 93 -18.14 -5.99 0.13
N PRO A 94 -19.31 -6.58 0.45
CA PRO A 94 -19.38 -7.91 1.03
C PRO A 94 -18.82 -8.97 0.07
N ASP A 95 -18.01 -9.93 0.61
CA ASP A 95 -17.51 -11.08 -0.17
C ASP A 95 -18.00 -12.41 0.44
N LEU A 96 -17.20 -13.10 1.25
CA LEU A 96 -17.65 -14.28 1.99
C LEU A 96 -18.69 -13.92 3.06
N ALA A 97 -18.63 -12.72 3.60
CA ALA A 97 -19.70 -12.20 4.44
C ALA A 97 -20.84 -11.59 3.61
N THR A 98 -22.01 -11.41 4.24
CA THR A 98 -23.18 -10.71 3.67
C THR A 98 -23.16 -9.23 3.99
N ASN A 99 -22.21 -8.76 4.82
CA ASN A 99 -22.02 -7.37 5.23
C ASN A 99 -20.52 -7.01 5.20
N THR A 100 -20.21 -5.74 5.33
CA THR A 100 -18.83 -5.22 5.42
C THR A 100 -18.31 -5.09 6.85
N GLY A 101 -18.92 -5.83 7.79
CA GLY A 101 -18.61 -5.75 9.20
C GLY A 101 -19.56 -4.80 9.95
N VAL A 102 -20.08 -5.27 11.09
CA VAL A 102 -20.97 -4.50 11.98
C VAL A 102 -20.21 -4.19 13.27
N PRO A 103 -19.77 -2.93 13.46
CA PRO A 103 -19.09 -2.52 14.68
C PRO A 103 -20.08 -2.33 15.84
N SER A 104 -19.61 -2.57 17.05
CA SER A 104 -20.29 -2.25 18.31
C SER A 104 -19.27 -1.99 19.42
N ASN A 105 -19.70 -1.58 20.61
CA ASN A 105 -18.81 -1.31 21.73
C ASN A 105 -17.65 -0.36 21.34
N ALA A 106 -18.00 0.79 20.74
CA ALA A 106 -17.03 1.78 20.23
C ALA A 106 -15.97 1.14 19.30
N ALA A 107 -16.41 0.28 18.35
CA ALA A 107 -15.56 -0.45 17.40
C ALA A 107 -14.53 -1.40 18.05
N LYS A 108 -14.76 -1.83 19.30
CA LYS A 108 -14.00 -2.93 19.93
C LYS A 108 -14.57 -4.31 19.61
N THR A 109 -15.80 -4.36 19.08
CA THR A 109 -16.45 -5.62 18.69
C THR A 109 -16.90 -5.51 17.25
N TRP A 110 -16.50 -6.49 16.42
CA TRP A 110 -16.88 -6.57 15.01
C TRP A 110 -17.53 -7.89 14.69
N LYS A 111 -18.63 -7.87 13.93
CA LYS A 111 -19.38 -9.06 13.52
C LYS A 111 -19.49 -9.14 12.00
N PHE A 112 -19.25 -10.34 11.47
CA PHE A 112 -19.43 -10.65 10.05
C PHE A 112 -20.28 -11.92 9.93
N THR A 113 -21.31 -11.88 9.08
CA THR A 113 -22.21 -13.03 8.86
C THR A 113 -21.87 -13.67 7.53
N LEU A 114 -21.49 -14.95 7.54
CA LEU A 114 -21.08 -15.67 6.35
C LEU A 114 -22.24 -15.88 5.37
N ARG A 115 -21.92 -15.71 4.10
CA ARG A 115 -22.83 -15.93 2.96
C ARG A 115 -23.12 -17.44 2.82
N PRO A 116 -24.38 -17.83 2.62
CA PRO A 116 -24.70 -19.24 2.36
C PRO A 116 -24.20 -19.67 0.97
N GLY A 117 -23.95 -20.96 0.81
CA GLY A 117 -23.56 -21.56 -0.49
C GLY A 117 -22.11 -21.34 -0.89
N THR A 118 -21.27 -20.82 -0.01
CA THR A 118 -19.83 -20.71 -0.22
C THR A 118 -19.13 -22.02 0.09
N THR A 119 -18.18 -22.43 -0.77
CA THR A 119 -17.46 -23.72 -0.64
C THR A 119 -15.98 -23.54 -0.90
N PHE A 120 -15.19 -24.45 -0.38
CA PHE A 120 -13.83 -24.74 -0.84
C PHE A 120 -13.85 -25.51 -2.17
N GLU A 121 -12.69 -25.65 -2.81
CA GLU A 121 -12.54 -26.36 -4.09
C GLU A 121 -12.84 -27.87 -4.01
N ASP A 122 -12.85 -28.47 -2.82
CA ASP A 122 -13.27 -29.85 -2.58
C ASP A 122 -14.80 -29.98 -2.41
N GLY A 123 -15.53 -28.85 -2.39
CA GLY A 123 -16.98 -28.77 -2.22
C GLY A 123 -17.43 -28.74 -0.77
N LYS A 124 -16.53 -28.78 0.23
CA LYS A 124 -16.89 -28.57 1.64
C LYS A 124 -17.40 -27.14 1.83
N LYS A 125 -18.52 -27.00 2.55
CA LYS A 125 -19.08 -25.68 2.90
C LYS A 125 -18.11 -24.94 3.82
N ILE A 126 -17.95 -23.63 3.57
CA ILE A 126 -17.18 -22.75 4.43
C ILE A 126 -18.03 -22.41 5.66
N THR A 127 -17.43 -22.53 6.84
CA THR A 127 -18.05 -22.26 8.14
C THR A 127 -17.28 -21.18 8.90
N CYS A 128 -17.89 -20.66 9.97
CA CYS A 128 -17.20 -19.74 10.87
C CYS A 128 -15.96 -20.36 11.49
N GLU A 129 -16.00 -21.64 11.82
CA GLU A 129 -14.85 -22.35 12.40
C GLU A 129 -13.67 -22.44 11.42
N ASP A 130 -13.91 -22.56 10.10
CA ASP A 130 -12.84 -22.52 9.10
C ASP A 130 -12.17 -21.13 9.05
N VAL A 131 -12.94 -20.03 9.19
CA VAL A 131 -12.40 -18.66 9.30
C VAL A 131 -11.65 -18.48 10.63
N GLN A 132 -12.25 -18.93 11.75
CA GLN A 132 -11.61 -18.89 13.07
C GLN A 132 -10.27 -19.62 13.06
N TYR A 133 -10.22 -20.80 12.40
CA TYR A 133 -8.98 -21.55 12.25
C TYR A 133 -7.95 -20.79 11.42
N GLY A 134 -8.33 -20.23 10.26
CA GLY A 134 -7.45 -19.40 9.44
C GLY A 134 -6.83 -18.24 10.24
N VAL A 135 -7.66 -17.53 11.02
CA VAL A 135 -7.20 -16.46 11.93
C VAL A 135 -6.25 -16.99 13.02
N SER A 136 -6.46 -18.21 13.52
CA SER A 136 -5.60 -18.79 14.56
C SER A 136 -4.16 -19.01 14.09
N ARG A 137 -3.97 -19.27 12.79
CA ARG A 137 -2.66 -19.61 12.20
C ARG A 137 -1.64 -18.48 12.33
N VAL A 138 -2.06 -17.21 12.22
CA VAL A 138 -1.13 -16.07 12.28
C VAL A 138 -0.46 -15.89 13.64
N PHE A 139 -0.93 -16.59 14.67
CA PHE A 139 -0.31 -16.57 15.99
C PHE A 139 0.87 -17.55 16.13
N ALA A 140 1.02 -18.47 15.20
CA ALA A 140 2.16 -19.38 15.14
C ALA A 140 3.33 -18.73 14.36
N THR A 141 3.91 -17.68 14.89
CA THR A 141 4.90 -16.82 14.23
C THR A 141 6.22 -17.48 13.89
N ASP A 142 6.48 -18.67 14.44
CA ASP A 142 7.61 -19.55 14.12
C ASP A 142 7.34 -20.45 12.89
N VAL A 143 6.08 -20.63 12.51
CA VAL A 143 5.63 -21.46 11.37
C VAL A 143 5.06 -20.60 10.25
N ILE A 144 4.20 -19.65 10.59
CA ILE A 144 3.51 -18.74 9.67
C ILE A 144 4.20 -17.39 9.77
N THR A 145 5.18 -17.18 8.90
CA THR A 145 5.99 -15.94 8.83
C THR A 145 5.45 -15.01 7.74
N ASP A 146 5.90 -13.77 7.73
CA ASP A 146 5.79 -12.79 6.63
C ASP A 146 4.41 -12.17 6.39
N GLY A 147 3.36 -12.58 7.08
CA GLY A 147 2.04 -11.96 7.01
C GLY A 147 1.91 -10.70 7.87
N PRO A 148 0.81 -9.91 7.71
CA PRO A 148 0.57 -8.72 8.51
C PRO A 148 0.27 -9.05 9.98
N GLY A 149 0.87 -8.29 10.90
CA GLY A 149 0.82 -8.52 12.35
C GLY A 149 -0.36 -7.89 13.10
N TYR A 150 -1.36 -7.34 12.41
CA TYR A 150 -2.45 -6.58 13.04
C TYR A 150 -3.27 -7.39 14.04
N LEU A 151 -3.58 -8.65 13.74
CA LEU A 151 -4.41 -9.50 14.60
C LEU A 151 -3.73 -9.81 15.94
N GLN A 152 -2.41 -10.01 15.95
CA GLN A 152 -1.63 -10.23 17.18
C GLN A 152 -1.63 -8.99 18.08
N VAL A 153 -1.74 -7.79 17.49
CA VAL A 153 -1.76 -6.52 18.21
C VAL A 153 -3.16 -6.13 18.66
N TRP A 154 -4.19 -6.38 17.85
CA TRP A 154 -5.52 -5.82 18.08
C TRP A 154 -6.51 -6.74 18.79
N LEU A 155 -6.39 -8.08 18.65
CA LEU A 155 -7.31 -8.99 19.32
C LEU A 155 -7.15 -8.93 20.85
N ASP A 156 -8.28 -9.05 21.56
CA ASP A 156 -8.32 -9.05 23.03
C ASP A 156 -7.85 -10.39 23.59
N ILE A 157 -6.57 -10.67 23.38
CA ILE A 157 -5.88 -11.85 23.89
C ILE A 157 -4.81 -11.37 24.89
N PRO A 158 -4.74 -11.93 26.10
CA PRO A 158 -3.70 -11.59 27.07
C PRO A 158 -2.29 -11.71 26.49
N LYS A 159 -1.39 -10.87 26.98
CA LYS A 159 0.03 -10.91 26.63
C LYS A 159 0.82 -11.66 27.71
N ALA A 160 1.83 -12.41 27.27
CA ALA A 160 2.85 -13.00 28.15
C ALA A 160 3.84 -11.91 28.62
N ALA A 161 4.72 -12.25 29.56
CA ALA A 161 5.70 -11.33 30.12
C ALA A 161 6.66 -10.73 29.07
N ASP A 162 6.90 -11.43 27.99
CA ASP A 162 7.71 -10.98 26.83
C ASP A 162 6.95 -10.07 25.86
N GLY A 163 5.69 -9.71 26.17
CA GLY A 163 4.82 -8.88 25.33
C GLY A 163 4.15 -9.61 24.18
N THR A 164 4.45 -10.89 23.94
CA THR A 164 3.80 -11.69 22.89
C THR A 164 2.42 -12.20 23.35
N SER A 165 1.59 -12.68 22.43
CA SER A 165 0.31 -13.30 22.76
C SER A 165 0.52 -14.59 23.61
N VAL A 166 -0.35 -14.81 24.62
CA VAL A 166 -0.38 -16.13 25.31
C VAL A 166 -0.79 -17.26 24.38
N PHE A 167 -1.61 -17.00 23.39
CA PHE A 167 -1.95 -17.97 22.35
C PHE A 167 -0.86 -17.99 21.28
N LYS A 168 -0.29 -19.17 21.02
CA LYS A 168 0.83 -19.39 20.09
C LYS A 168 0.41 -20.11 18.79
N GLY A 169 -0.87 -20.01 18.43
CA GLY A 169 -1.39 -20.62 17.22
C GLY A 169 -1.86 -22.09 17.40
N PRO A 170 -2.38 -22.70 16.32
CA PRO A 170 -3.05 -24.00 16.41
C PRO A 170 -2.09 -25.19 16.53
N TYR A 171 -0.78 -24.98 16.32
CA TYR A 171 0.22 -26.07 16.34
C TYR A 171 0.74 -26.35 17.75
N VAL A 172 0.49 -25.46 18.71
CA VAL A 172 0.88 -25.62 20.11
C VAL A 172 -0.31 -26.11 20.93
N LYS A 173 -0.13 -27.19 21.68
CA LYS A 173 -1.16 -27.73 22.59
C LYS A 173 -1.18 -26.90 23.88
N ASP A 174 -1.93 -25.81 23.89
CA ASP A 174 -2.18 -24.93 25.04
C ASP A 174 -3.67 -24.65 25.17
N ALA A 175 -4.32 -25.31 26.12
CA ALA A 175 -5.76 -25.18 26.34
C ALA A 175 -6.14 -23.77 26.85
N ALA A 176 -5.33 -23.14 27.66
CA ALA A 176 -5.57 -21.80 28.22
C ALA A 176 -5.44 -20.73 27.13
N GLY A 177 -4.36 -20.78 26.34
CA GLY A 177 -4.19 -19.88 25.19
C GLY A 177 -5.28 -20.05 24.14
N LEU A 178 -5.68 -21.29 23.83
CA LEU A 178 -6.79 -21.57 22.92
C LEU A 178 -8.13 -21.02 23.45
N ALA A 179 -8.38 -21.13 24.75
CA ALA A 179 -9.61 -20.57 25.35
C ALA A 179 -9.61 -19.04 25.27
N ALA A 180 -8.48 -18.38 25.52
CA ALA A 180 -8.32 -16.94 25.36
C ALA A 180 -8.55 -16.51 23.90
N PHE A 181 -7.99 -17.22 22.93
CA PHE A 181 -8.23 -16.97 21.51
C PHE A 181 -9.71 -17.12 21.13
N LYS A 182 -10.37 -18.22 21.53
CA LYS A 182 -11.80 -18.46 21.24
C LYS A 182 -12.72 -17.43 21.88
N LYS A 183 -12.32 -16.79 22.99
CA LYS A 183 -13.03 -15.65 23.57
C LYS A 183 -12.90 -14.42 22.71
N ALA A 184 -11.71 -14.15 22.15
CA ALA A 184 -11.45 -13.01 21.27
C ALA A 184 -12.02 -13.18 19.87
N VAL A 185 -12.02 -14.42 19.34
CA VAL A 185 -12.57 -14.76 18.01
C VAL A 185 -13.57 -15.89 18.21
N SER A 186 -14.87 -15.59 18.11
CA SER A 186 -15.93 -16.56 18.44
C SER A 186 -16.92 -16.77 17.31
N CYS A 187 -17.49 -17.97 17.25
CA CYS A 187 -18.52 -18.33 16.30
C CYS A 187 -19.90 -18.42 16.97
N SER A 188 -20.94 -18.03 16.24
CA SER A 188 -22.34 -18.25 16.65
C SER A 188 -22.68 -19.76 16.64
N LYS A 189 -23.74 -20.14 17.36
CA LYS A 189 -24.19 -21.54 17.47
C LYS A 189 -24.54 -22.17 16.12
N ASP A 190 -25.04 -21.39 15.17
CA ASP A 190 -25.34 -21.81 13.79
C ASP A 190 -24.11 -21.83 12.88
N ASN A 191 -22.92 -21.52 13.43
CA ASN A 191 -21.63 -21.50 12.76
C ASN A 191 -21.56 -20.56 11.53
N ARG A 192 -22.34 -19.48 11.55
CA ARG A 192 -22.43 -18.52 10.43
C ARG A 192 -21.93 -17.12 10.75
N THR A 193 -21.90 -16.70 12.00
CA THR A 193 -21.43 -15.37 12.38
C THR A 193 -20.13 -15.47 13.14
N ILE A 194 -19.09 -14.82 12.64
CA ILE A 194 -17.82 -14.63 13.34
C ILE A 194 -17.81 -13.28 14.05
N THR A 195 -17.35 -13.30 15.30
CA THR A 195 -17.22 -12.11 16.15
C THR A 195 -15.78 -11.94 16.58
N PHE A 196 -15.22 -10.75 16.35
CA PHE A 196 -13.91 -10.34 16.81
C PHE A 196 -14.05 -9.39 17.99
N GLN A 197 -13.33 -9.65 19.09
CA GLN A 197 -13.19 -8.75 20.23
C GLN A 197 -11.79 -8.14 20.20
N LEU A 198 -11.72 -6.81 20.23
CA LEU A 198 -10.47 -6.05 20.15
C LEU A 198 -10.14 -5.43 21.49
N ASN A 199 -8.86 -5.36 21.82
CA ASN A 199 -8.35 -4.74 23.06
C ASN A 199 -8.49 -3.21 23.05
N LYS A 200 -8.65 -2.59 21.87
CA LYS A 200 -8.84 -1.16 21.69
C LYS A 200 -9.85 -0.87 20.57
N SER A 201 -10.31 0.37 20.48
CA SER A 201 -11.14 0.84 19.37
C SER A 201 -10.32 0.82 18.06
N VAL A 202 -10.85 0.14 17.02
CA VAL A 202 -10.27 0.13 15.66
C VAL A 202 -11.42 0.35 14.69
N ALA A 203 -11.60 1.60 14.26
CA ALA A 203 -12.75 2.02 13.47
C ALA A 203 -12.76 1.46 12.04
N ASP A 204 -11.59 1.05 11.55
CA ASP A 204 -11.34 0.53 10.21
C ASP A 204 -10.92 -0.97 10.19
N PHE A 205 -11.26 -1.73 11.24
CA PHE A 205 -10.97 -3.16 11.31
C PHE A 205 -11.53 -3.96 10.12
N ASN A 206 -12.60 -3.50 9.51
CA ASN A 206 -13.21 -4.13 8.33
C ASN A 206 -12.33 -4.04 7.08
N TYR A 207 -11.38 -3.11 7.01
CA TYR A 207 -10.38 -3.11 5.94
C TYR A 207 -9.39 -4.26 6.10
N LEU A 208 -9.00 -4.61 7.32
CA LEU A 208 -8.19 -5.83 7.55
C LEU A 208 -8.92 -7.10 7.09
N ALA A 209 -10.26 -7.08 7.07
CA ALA A 209 -11.05 -8.20 6.56
C ALA A 209 -10.98 -8.38 5.02
N THR A 210 -10.23 -7.53 4.31
CA THR A 210 -9.86 -7.73 2.89
C THR A 210 -8.56 -8.51 2.72
N TYR A 211 -7.84 -8.78 3.82
CA TYR A 211 -6.58 -9.52 3.81
C TYR A 211 -6.80 -11.01 4.05
N GLY A 212 -5.92 -11.81 3.46
CA GLY A 212 -5.95 -13.26 3.57
C GLY A 212 -5.82 -13.81 4.99
N VAL A 213 -5.27 -13.03 5.94
CA VAL A 213 -5.18 -13.40 7.36
C VAL A 213 -6.54 -13.62 8.03
N ILE A 214 -7.63 -13.18 7.39
CA ILE A 214 -9.01 -13.45 7.81
C ILE A 214 -9.72 -14.31 6.74
N SER A 215 -9.02 -15.23 6.11
CA SER A 215 -9.58 -16.19 5.16
C SER A 215 -9.83 -17.56 5.81
N PRO A 216 -10.82 -18.31 5.33
CA PRO A 216 -11.06 -19.66 5.86
C PRO A 216 -9.95 -20.63 5.43
N VAL A 217 -9.53 -21.49 6.37
CA VAL A 217 -8.61 -22.58 6.16
C VAL A 217 -9.20 -23.87 6.78
N GLN A 218 -9.18 -24.97 6.04
CA GLN A 218 -9.59 -26.28 6.57
C GLN A 218 -8.48 -26.85 7.47
N ALA A 219 -8.73 -26.94 8.78
CA ALA A 219 -7.76 -27.45 9.76
C ALA A 219 -7.15 -28.81 9.38
N LYS A 220 -7.96 -29.72 8.82
CA LYS A 220 -7.51 -31.06 8.40
C LYS A 220 -6.57 -31.08 7.19
N LEU A 221 -6.55 -30.01 6.39
CA LEU A 221 -5.72 -29.87 5.19
C LEU A 221 -4.52 -28.95 5.42
N ASP A 222 -4.46 -28.30 6.56
CA ASP A 222 -3.32 -27.46 6.92
C ASP A 222 -2.05 -28.32 7.14
N LYS A 223 -0.95 -27.86 6.58
CA LYS A 223 0.37 -28.52 6.63
C LYS A 223 1.45 -27.58 7.19
N GLY A 224 1.03 -26.57 7.97
CA GLY A 224 1.92 -25.52 8.48
C GLY A 224 2.52 -24.69 7.33
N ASP A 225 3.84 -24.54 7.34
CA ASP A 225 4.60 -23.82 6.31
C ASP A 225 4.39 -24.39 4.88
N LYS A 226 4.21 -25.69 4.77
CA LYS A 226 4.00 -26.38 3.49
C LYS A 226 2.61 -26.14 2.88
N TYR A 227 1.67 -25.58 3.64
CA TYR A 227 0.39 -25.14 3.08
C TYR A 227 0.57 -24.06 2.01
N ASP A 228 1.65 -23.28 2.09
CA ASP A 228 2.05 -22.27 1.10
C ASP A 228 2.28 -22.84 -0.31
N LEU A 229 2.58 -24.12 -0.45
CA LEU A 229 2.81 -24.73 -1.77
C LEU A 229 1.51 -25.06 -2.50
N TRP A 230 0.42 -25.32 -1.75
CA TRP A 230 -0.86 -25.75 -2.33
C TRP A 230 -2.05 -25.39 -1.43
N PRO A 231 -2.35 -24.09 -1.24
CA PRO A 231 -3.49 -23.67 -0.43
C PRO A 231 -4.80 -24.03 -1.13
N GLN A 232 -5.81 -24.35 -0.33
CA GLN A 232 -7.16 -24.64 -0.84
C GLN A 232 -7.82 -23.35 -1.35
N SER A 233 -8.33 -23.40 -2.56
CA SER A 233 -9.06 -22.27 -3.13
C SER A 233 -10.49 -22.17 -2.58
N THR A 234 -10.92 -20.93 -2.40
CA THR A 234 -12.30 -20.53 -2.15
C THR A 234 -12.87 -19.68 -3.27
N GLY A 235 -12.02 -19.32 -4.24
CA GLY A 235 -12.31 -18.48 -5.40
C GLY A 235 -12.68 -19.26 -6.67
N PRO A 236 -12.80 -18.54 -7.80
CA PRO A 236 -13.23 -19.10 -9.08
C PRO A 236 -12.19 -19.99 -9.77
N TYR A 237 -10.94 -19.96 -9.33
CA TYR A 237 -9.86 -20.81 -9.87
C TYR A 237 -9.19 -21.58 -8.74
N LYS A 238 -8.51 -22.65 -9.12
CA LYS A 238 -7.68 -23.47 -8.22
C LYS A 238 -6.37 -23.85 -8.89
N ILE A 239 -5.37 -24.21 -8.11
CA ILE A 239 -4.07 -24.67 -8.61
C ILE A 239 -4.25 -26.01 -9.33
N ALA A 240 -3.78 -26.08 -10.57
CA ALA A 240 -3.62 -27.32 -11.33
C ALA A 240 -2.16 -27.73 -11.43
N GLU A 241 -1.25 -26.77 -11.45
CA GLU A 241 0.19 -26.98 -11.44
C GLU A 241 0.88 -25.87 -10.65
N ASN A 242 1.88 -26.22 -9.86
CA ASN A 242 2.81 -25.32 -9.21
C ASN A 242 4.21 -25.91 -9.33
N SER A 243 4.97 -25.44 -10.29
CA SER A 243 6.33 -25.89 -10.62
C SER A 243 7.34 -24.73 -10.48
N LYS A 244 8.61 -25.01 -10.75
CA LYS A 244 9.67 -23.97 -10.76
C LYS A 244 9.54 -22.98 -11.92
N THR A 245 8.78 -23.34 -12.97
CA THR A 245 8.67 -22.52 -14.18
C THR A 245 7.28 -21.94 -14.39
N GLN A 246 6.25 -22.48 -13.69
CA GLN A 246 4.91 -21.93 -13.84
C GLN A 246 3.99 -22.23 -12.65
N LEU A 247 3.05 -21.31 -12.43
CA LEU A 247 1.82 -21.54 -11.68
C LEU A 247 0.66 -21.58 -12.69
N LYS A 248 -0.06 -22.69 -12.74
CA LYS A 248 -1.25 -22.84 -13.60
C LYS A 248 -2.50 -22.94 -12.74
N LEU A 249 -3.44 -22.05 -12.99
CA LEU A 249 -4.75 -22.04 -12.37
C LEU A 249 -5.82 -22.44 -13.40
N VAL A 250 -6.72 -23.33 -12.98
CA VAL A 250 -7.89 -23.74 -13.78
C VAL A 250 -9.18 -23.43 -13.04
N ARG A 251 -10.31 -23.36 -13.74
CA ARG A 251 -11.61 -23.08 -13.14
C ARG A 251 -11.93 -24.04 -12.00
N ASN A 252 -12.40 -23.49 -10.88
CA ASN A 252 -12.90 -24.23 -9.74
C ASN A 252 -14.38 -24.60 -9.97
N ALA A 253 -14.65 -25.85 -10.30
CA ALA A 253 -16.02 -26.34 -10.57
C ALA A 253 -16.95 -26.31 -9.34
N LYS A 254 -16.41 -26.11 -8.12
CA LYS A 254 -17.20 -25.97 -6.89
C LYS A 254 -17.54 -24.51 -6.54
N TRP A 255 -16.92 -23.56 -7.23
CA TRP A 255 -17.25 -22.15 -7.08
C TRP A 255 -18.56 -21.81 -7.80
N SER A 256 -19.33 -20.86 -7.23
CA SER A 256 -20.59 -20.42 -7.79
C SER A 256 -20.67 -18.90 -7.86
N LYS A 257 -20.97 -18.33 -9.03
CA LYS A 257 -21.22 -16.90 -9.21
C LYS A 257 -22.35 -16.37 -8.31
N ALA A 258 -23.35 -17.19 -8.02
CA ALA A 258 -24.47 -16.81 -7.15
C ALA A 258 -24.01 -16.53 -5.70
N SER A 259 -22.90 -17.13 -5.27
CA SER A 259 -22.31 -16.90 -3.94
C SER A 259 -21.16 -15.89 -3.95
N ASP A 260 -20.74 -15.37 -5.10
CA ASP A 260 -19.60 -14.43 -5.24
C ASP A 260 -20.02 -13.16 -6.02
N PRO A 261 -20.33 -12.07 -5.32
CA PRO A 261 -20.73 -10.82 -5.97
C PRO A 261 -19.54 -10.08 -6.62
N VAL A 262 -18.30 -10.45 -6.29
CA VAL A 262 -17.08 -9.67 -6.61
C VAL A 262 -16.44 -10.15 -7.90
N ARG A 263 -16.21 -11.46 -8.03
CA ARG A 263 -15.36 -12.04 -9.08
C ARG A 263 -16.18 -12.45 -10.31
N THR A 264 -15.53 -12.38 -11.47
CA THR A 264 -16.07 -12.90 -12.74
C THR A 264 -14.94 -13.61 -13.46
N PRO A 265 -14.97 -14.95 -13.55
CA PRO A 265 -13.90 -15.72 -14.18
C PRO A 265 -14.06 -15.67 -15.71
N TYR A 266 -13.33 -14.79 -16.38
CA TYR A 266 -13.37 -14.70 -17.86
C TYR A 266 -12.50 -15.77 -18.54
N PRO A 267 -11.17 -15.91 -18.25
CA PRO A 267 -10.32 -16.94 -18.87
C PRO A 267 -10.72 -18.36 -18.44
N ASP A 268 -10.40 -19.37 -19.25
CA ASP A 268 -10.47 -20.77 -18.81
C ASP A 268 -9.32 -21.14 -17.90
N GLU A 269 -8.14 -20.60 -18.21
CA GLU A 269 -6.91 -20.81 -17.46
C GLU A 269 -6.22 -19.47 -17.20
N VAL A 270 -5.51 -19.40 -16.06
CA VAL A 270 -4.61 -18.31 -15.73
C VAL A 270 -3.24 -18.91 -15.44
N VAL A 271 -2.21 -18.46 -16.14
CA VAL A 271 -0.86 -19.00 -16.03
C VAL A 271 0.10 -17.90 -15.67
N ILE A 272 0.95 -18.08 -14.65
CA ILE A 272 2.15 -17.28 -14.44
C ILE A 272 3.34 -18.12 -14.90
N MET A 273 4.12 -17.57 -15.81
CA MET A 273 5.38 -18.15 -16.26
C MET A 273 6.54 -17.45 -15.53
N PHE A 274 7.36 -18.19 -14.80
CA PHE A 274 8.41 -17.69 -13.92
C PHE A 274 9.81 -17.70 -14.55
N GLY A 275 10.69 -16.86 -14.01
CA GLY A 275 12.13 -16.89 -14.29
C GLY A 275 12.52 -16.33 -15.66
N TYR A 276 11.68 -15.48 -16.24
CA TYR A 276 12.04 -14.77 -17.47
C TYR A 276 12.99 -13.63 -17.17
N ASP A 277 13.90 -13.37 -18.10
CA ASP A 277 14.66 -12.12 -18.09
C ASP A 277 13.72 -10.93 -18.35
N GLU A 278 13.89 -9.81 -17.64
CA GLU A 278 13.01 -8.64 -17.74
C GLU A 278 13.01 -8.03 -19.14
N GLU A 279 14.18 -7.99 -19.82
CA GLU A 279 14.26 -7.54 -21.21
C GLU A 279 13.52 -8.49 -22.16
N VAL A 280 13.57 -9.81 -21.91
CA VAL A 280 12.84 -10.80 -22.72
C VAL A 280 11.33 -10.61 -22.55
N ILE A 281 10.86 -10.32 -21.32
CA ILE A 281 9.43 -10.01 -21.09
C ILE A 281 9.01 -8.81 -21.92
N ASP A 282 9.77 -7.73 -21.88
CA ASP A 282 9.47 -6.52 -22.64
C ASP A 282 9.49 -6.78 -24.14
N GLN A 283 10.44 -7.55 -24.66
CA GLN A 283 10.48 -7.91 -26.09
C GLN A 283 9.29 -8.77 -26.52
N ILE A 284 8.80 -9.67 -25.67
CA ILE A 284 7.58 -10.45 -25.93
C ILE A 284 6.36 -9.52 -26.11
N ILE A 285 6.21 -8.51 -25.23
CA ILE A 285 5.10 -7.55 -25.32
C ILE A 285 5.28 -6.59 -26.51
N LEU A 286 6.49 -6.06 -26.73
CA LEU A 286 6.79 -5.18 -27.87
C LEU A 286 6.56 -5.85 -29.22
N GLY A 287 6.95 -7.12 -29.34
CA GLY A 287 6.77 -7.94 -30.53
C GLY A 287 5.38 -8.57 -30.65
N ASP A 288 4.57 -8.50 -29.58
CA ASP A 288 3.24 -9.15 -29.46
C ASP A 288 3.30 -10.66 -29.76
N THR A 289 4.41 -11.31 -29.39
CA THR A 289 4.66 -12.73 -29.71
C THR A 289 3.81 -13.68 -28.86
N ILE A 290 3.33 -13.22 -27.70
CA ILE A 290 2.29 -13.85 -26.87
C ILE A 290 1.20 -12.80 -26.65
N PRO A 291 0.22 -12.67 -27.56
CA PRO A 291 -0.77 -11.58 -27.52
C PRO A 291 -1.66 -11.56 -26.27
N THR A 292 -1.73 -12.67 -25.54
CA THR A 292 -2.48 -12.81 -24.28
C THR A 292 -1.60 -12.60 -23.04
N ALA A 293 -0.35 -12.15 -23.20
CA ALA A 293 0.58 -11.95 -22.11
C ALA A 293 0.39 -10.59 -21.40
N VAL A 294 0.66 -10.57 -20.11
CA VAL A 294 0.75 -9.40 -19.26
C VAL A 294 2.12 -9.42 -18.61
N ASN A 295 2.86 -8.31 -18.68
CA ASN A 295 4.03 -8.16 -17.80
C ASN A 295 3.53 -8.06 -16.37
N PHE A 296 3.92 -9.02 -15.51
CA PHE A 296 3.42 -9.09 -14.13
C PHE A 296 4.13 -8.10 -13.20
N ALA A 297 5.29 -7.61 -13.61
CA ALA A 297 6.03 -6.52 -12.97
C ALA A 297 5.83 -5.19 -13.75
N GLU A 298 6.79 -4.30 -13.66
CA GLU A 298 6.86 -3.09 -14.48
C GLU A 298 7.82 -3.33 -15.64
N PRO A 299 7.63 -2.69 -16.82
CA PRO A 299 8.63 -2.74 -17.88
C PRO A 299 9.92 -2.06 -17.43
N LEU A 300 11.03 -2.45 -18.02
CA LEU A 300 12.31 -1.78 -17.78
C LEU A 300 12.22 -0.29 -18.13
N SER A 301 12.76 0.56 -17.28
CA SER A 301 12.74 2.02 -17.48
C SER A 301 13.34 2.44 -18.83
N THR A 302 14.33 1.70 -19.35
CA THR A 302 14.95 1.89 -20.67
C THR A 302 14.01 1.60 -21.83
N ASN A 303 12.93 0.84 -21.60
CA ASN A 303 11.92 0.51 -22.60
C ASN A 303 10.63 1.35 -22.47
N ASN A 304 10.51 2.19 -21.42
CA ASN A 304 9.32 3.00 -21.20
C ASN A 304 8.95 3.85 -22.44
N ASP A 305 9.93 4.50 -23.07
CA ASP A 305 9.65 5.32 -24.26
C ASP A 305 9.12 4.47 -25.43
N LYS A 306 9.61 3.24 -25.62
CA LYS A 306 9.12 2.34 -26.67
C LYS A 306 7.63 2.01 -26.47
N PHE A 307 7.20 1.78 -25.24
CA PHE A 307 5.81 1.50 -24.93
C PHE A 307 4.95 2.76 -24.92
N PHE A 308 5.44 3.87 -24.35
CA PHE A 308 4.61 5.02 -24.02
C PHE A 308 4.62 6.12 -25.06
N SER A 309 5.58 6.15 -25.99
CA SER A 309 5.61 7.10 -27.12
C SER A 309 4.96 6.52 -28.37
N ASP A 310 5.01 5.21 -28.61
CA ASP A 310 4.44 4.58 -29.79
C ASP A 310 2.90 4.46 -29.68
N PRO A 311 2.12 5.07 -30.60
CA PRO A 311 0.66 4.95 -30.63
C PRO A 311 0.14 3.52 -30.73
N LYS A 312 0.93 2.58 -31.28
CA LYS A 312 0.60 1.15 -31.34
C LYS A 312 0.18 0.61 -29.97
N PHE A 313 0.87 1.03 -28.90
CA PHE A 313 0.64 0.54 -27.54
C PHE A 313 -0.37 1.36 -26.74
N ALA A 314 -1.08 2.33 -27.35
CA ALA A 314 -2.00 3.22 -26.62
C ALA A 314 -3.10 2.47 -25.83
N LYS A 315 -3.47 1.26 -26.25
CA LYS A 315 -4.45 0.40 -25.56
C LYS A 315 -3.83 -0.77 -24.78
N GLN A 316 -2.51 -0.82 -24.70
CA GLN A 316 -1.73 -1.93 -24.11
C GLN A 316 -0.81 -1.45 -23.00
N ARG A 317 -1.07 -0.26 -22.47
CA ARG A 317 -0.24 0.38 -21.45
C ARG A 317 -1.04 1.17 -20.45
N MET A 318 -0.54 1.25 -19.22
CA MET A 318 -1.00 2.17 -18.19
C MET A 318 0.20 2.80 -17.48
N ASN A 319 0.06 4.07 -17.11
CA ASN A 319 1.02 4.81 -16.31
C ASN A 319 0.24 5.57 -15.23
N ASN A 320 0.25 5.04 -14.02
CA ASN A 320 -0.60 5.50 -12.93
C ASN A 320 0.23 5.86 -11.70
N PRO A 321 -0.23 6.78 -10.84
CA PRO A 321 0.35 6.94 -9.51
C PRO A 321 0.36 5.61 -8.77
N ASP A 322 1.47 5.26 -8.14
CA ASP A 322 1.56 4.10 -7.25
C ASP A 322 1.14 4.49 -5.81
N PRO A 323 0.85 3.54 -4.92
CA PRO A 323 0.42 3.85 -3.56
C PRO A 323 1.55 4.34 -2.63
N TYR A 324 2.80 4.33 -3.10
CA TYR A 324 3.96 4.54 -2.22
C TYR A 324 4.40 6.00 -2.13
N ALA A 325 4.66 6.45 -0.89
CA ALA A 325 5.53 7.58 -0.62
C ALA A 325 6.95 7.04 -0.36
N ARG A 326 7.94 7.51 -1.13
CA ARG A 326 9.33 7.12 -0.96
C ARG A 326 10.07 8.19 -0.16
N TYR A 327 10.99 7.76 0.72
CA TYR A 327 11.70 8.64 1.64
C TYR A 327 13.03 8.04 2.09
N LEU A 328 13.88 8.89 2.67
CA LEU A 328 14.98 8.46 3.52
C LEU A 328 14.58 8.67 4.98
N ALA A 329 14.60 7.64 5.81
CA ALA A 329 14.31 7.75 7.24
C ALA A 329 15.60 8.11 7.98
N PHE A 330 15.58 9.19 8.75
CA PHE A 330 16.68 9.54 9.66
C PHE A 330 16.59 8.70 10.91
N ASN A 331 17.66 8.02 11.29
CA ASN A 331 17.81 7.48 12.63
C ASN A 331 18.03 8.65 13.60
N VAL A 332 16.95 9.18 14.17
CA VAL A 332 16.98 10.39 15.01
C VAL A 332 17.83 10.19 16.26
N LYS A 333 17.91 8.96 16.78
CA LYS A 333 18.79 8.62 17.90
C LYS A 333 20.27 8.75 17.54
N ALA A 334 20.65 8.39 16.30
CA ALA A 334 22.01 8.48 15.79
C ALA A 334 22.33 9.87 15.19
N MET A 335 21.30 10.64 14.83
CA MET A 335 21.37 11.97 14.24
C MET A 335 20.40 12.95 14.93
N PRO A 336 20.62 13.27 16.22
CA PRO A 336 19.69 14.12 16.98
C PRO A 336 19.66 15.57 16.47
N CYS A 337 20.73 16.06 15.84
CA CYS A 337 20.84 17.43 15.34
C CYS A 337 19.88 17.68 14.17
N ILE A 338 18.82 18.44 14.42
CA ILE A 338 17.81 18.75 13.40
C ILE A 338 18.39 19.61 12.28
N GLU A 339 19.33 20.50 12.57
CA GLU A 339 19.97 21.36 11.57
C GLU A 339 20.69 20.54 10.50
N ILE A 340 21.33 19.43 10.88
CA ILE A 340 21.98 18.53 9.91
C ILE A 340 20.93 17.79 9.09
N ARG A 341 19.85 17.29 9.71
CA ARG A 341 18.75 16.64 8.97
C ARG A 341 18.12 17.59 7.94
N GLN A 342 17.92 18.85 8.33
CA GLN A 342 17.45 19.90 7.42
C GLN A 342 18.48 20.24 6.33
N ALA A 343 19.76 20.37 6.68
CA ALA A 343 20.81 20.65 5.70
C ALA A 343 20.90 19.55 4.63
N MET A 344 20.77 18.28 5.02
CA MET A 344 20.70 17.16 4.08
C MET A 344 19.49 17.28 3.14
N TYR A 345 18.31 17.62 3.67
CA TYR A 345 17.14 17.82 2.83
C TYR A 345 17.36 18.95 1.80
N TYR A 346 17.85 20.12 2.24
CA TYR A 346 18.04 21.26 1.36
C TYR A 346 19.23 21.15 0.40
N SER A 347 20.21 20.33 0.68
CA SER A 347 21.36 20.12 -0.23
C SER A 347 21.07 19.14 -1.36
N ARG A 348 20.05 18.27 -1.22
CA ARG A 348 19.76 17.22 -2.18
C ARG A 348 19.35 17.78 -3.55
N ASN A 349 19.84 17.16 -4.63
CA ASN A 349 19.41 17.49 -5.99
C ASN A 349 18.26 16.56 -6.40
N ALA A 350 17.06 16.87 -5.91
CA ALA A 350 15.86 16.08 -6.18
C ALA A 350 15.51 16.08 -7.69
N LYS A 351 15.84 17.18 -8.41
CA LYS A 351 15.59 17.27 -9.85
C LYS A 351 16.43 16.26 -10.64
N ALA A 352 17.72 16.21 -10.39
CA ALA A 352 18.59 15.28 -11.12
C ALA A 352 18.19 13.82 -10.90
N LEU A 353 17.77 13.46 -9.67
CA LEU A 353 17.30 12.11 -9.36
C LEU A 353 15.95 11.80 -10.02
N LEU A 354 15.04 12.78 -10.07
CA LEU A 354 13.75 12.62 -10.73
C LEU A 354 13.95 12.48 -12.26
N ASP A 355 14.82 13.31 -12.84
CA ASP A 355 15.12 13.26 -14.28
C ASP A 355 15.77 11.93 -14.66
N TYR A 356 16.72 11.44 -13.85
CA TYR A 356 17.34 10.13 -14.03
C TYR A 356 16.30 8.99 -14.06
N ALA A 357 15.29 9.08 -13.20
CA ALA A 357 14.22 8.07 -13.12
C ALA A 357 13.11 8.24 -14.20
N GLY A 358 13.32 9.10 -15.21
CA GLY A 358 12.37 9.33 -16.31
C GLY A 358 11.42 10.50 -16.08
N GLY A 359 11.77 11.41 -15.16
CA GLY A 359 11.05 12.66 -14.91
C GLY A 359 9.66 12.45 -14.31
N SER A 360 8.86 13.51 -14.32
CA SER A 360 7.48 13.45 -13.82
C SER A 360 6.55 12.54 -14.65
N THR A 361 6.98 12.15 -15.85
CA THR A 361 6.21 11.27 -16.72
C THR A 361 6.18 9.85 -16.17
N TYR A 362 7.33 9.29 -15.76
CA TYR A 362 7.45 7.91 -15.32
C TYR A 362 7.77 7.76 -13.84
N ALA A 363 8.65 8.59 -13.29
CA ALA A 363 9.05 8.46 -11.89
C ALA A 363 7.98 8.93 -10.90
N GLY A 364 7.21 9.97 -11.22
CA GLY A 364 6.19 10.53 -10.35
C GLY A 364 6.39 12.01 -10.01
N SER A 365 6.04 12.41 -8.81
CA SER A 365 6.14 13.81 -8.36
C SER A 365 6.92 13.92 -7.05
N TYR A 366 7.51 15.09 -6.79
CA TYR A 366 8.16 15.37 -5.51
C TYR A 366 7.18 15.16 -4.36
N ALA A 367 7.58 14.41 -3.35
CA ALA A 367 6.75 14.16 -2.19
C ALA A 367 6.71 15.37 -1.25
N THR A 368 5.54 15.60 -0.67
CA THR A 368 5.27 16.70 0.27
C THR A 368 5.04 16.20 1.69
N GLY A 369 5.17 14.90 1.92
CA GLY A 369 4.97 14.18 3.17
C GLY A 369 5.02 12.68 2.93
N VAL A 370 4.50 11.88 3.86
CA VAL A 370 4.45 10.43 3.75
C VAL A 370 3.05 9.88 3.44
N ILE A 371 2.01 10.70 3.51
CA ILE A 371 0.67 10.29 3.08
C ILE A 371 0.58 10.45 1.57
N SER A 372 0.38 9.34 0.85
CA SER A 372 0.25 9.35 -0.62
C SER A 372 -1.01 10.12 -1.09
N PRO A 373 -0.95 10.87 -2.21
CA PRO A 373 -2.14 11.48 -2.83
C PRO A 373 -3.27 10.52 -3.15
N LEU A 374 -2.99 9.23 -3.30
CA LEU A 374 -4.03 8.20 -3.48
C LEU A 374 -4.93 8.02 -2.25
N LEU A 375 -4.48 8.45 -1.07
CA LEU A 375 -5.30 8.56 0.14
C LEU A 375 -6.05 9.91 0.16
N ALA A 376 -6.80 10.22 -0.87
CA ALA A 376 -7.39 11.54 -1.13
C ALA A 376 -8.08 12.18 0.09
N THR A 377 -8.72 11.39 0.96
CA THR A 377 -9.37 11.88 2.20
C THR A 377 -8.34 12.37 3.22
N ASP A 378 -7.19 11.68 3.34
CA ASP A 378 -6.16 11.92 4.35
C ASP A 378 -5.01 12.79 3.84
N TYR A 379 -4.87 12.88 2.53
CA TYR A 379 -3.80 13.64 1.92
C TYR A 379 -4.03 15.15 1.98
N ALA A 380 -2.99 15.89 2.28
CA ALA A 380 -2.83 17.30 1.95
C ALA A 380 -1.32 17.62 1.87
N PRO A 381 -0.86 18.45 0.93
CA PRO A 381 0.53 18.91 0.90
C PRO A 381 0.90 19.56 2.24
N THR A 382 2.01 19.14 2.86
CA THR A 382 2.40 19.64 4.20
C THR A 382 2.87 21.08 4.19
N LYS A 383 3.31 21.61 3.05
CA LYS A 383 3.94 22.94 2.86
C LYS A 383 5.23 23.14 3.70
N VAL A 384 5.75 22.09 4.27
CA VAL A 384 7.02 22.07 5.01
C VAL A 384 8.15 21.63 4.10
N VAL A 385 7.88 20.61 3.30
CA VAL A 385 8.82 19.99 2.35
C VAL A 385 8.15 19.87 0.98
N GLY A 386 8.94 19.71 -0.07
CA GLY A 386 8.45 19.57 -1.44
C GLY A 386 7.77 20.83 -2.00
N PRO A 387 7.08 20.71 -3.14
CA PRO A 387 6.34 21.80 -3.75
C PRO A 387 5.32 22.43 -2.80
N GLY A 388 5.33 23.76 -2.71
CA GLY A 388 4.49 24.54 -1.78
C GLY A 388 5.21 24.96 -0.50
N SER A 389 6.42 24.45 -0.20
CA SER A 389 7.34 25.05 0.75
C SER A 389 8.08 26.20 0.09
N ALA A 390 8.20 27.34 0.80
CA ALA A 390 8.92 28.53 0.29
C ALA A 390 10.42 28.27 0.05
N ASP A 391 10.98 27.29 0.75
CA ASP A 391 12.41 26.96 0.71
C ASP A 391 12.74 25.80 -0.24
N PHE A 392 11.74 25.17 -0.85
CA PHE A 392 11.98 24.05 -1.75
C PHE A 392 12.52 24.52 -3.09
N ILE A 393 13.73 24.11 -3.40
CA ILE A 393 14.40 24.27 -4.70
C ILE A 393 14.78 22.86 -5.17
N PRO A 394 14.25 22.39 -6.32
CA PRO A 394 14.48 21.00 -6.76
C PRO A 394 15.94 20.63 -6.98
N GLU A 395 16.77 21.60 -7.39
CA GLU A 395 18.23 21.45 -7.57
C GLU A 395 19.01 21.52 -6.24
N GLY A 396 18.34 21.85 -5.15
CA GLY A 396 18.89 22.07 -3.81
C GLY A 396 19.03 23.55 -3.44
N ASN A 397 18.58 23.88 -2.21
CA ASN A 397 18.73 25.21 -1.60
C ASN A 397 20.06 25.27 -0.83
N ILE A 398 21.17 25.42 -1.56
CA ILE A 398 22.52 25.35 -0.99
C ILE A 398 22.80 26.48 0.01
N PRO A 399 22.41 27.75 -0.25
CA PRO A 399 22.60 28.81 0.75
C PRO A 399 21.97 28.46 2.10
N LYS A 400 20.75 27.90 2.09
CA LYS A 400 20.06 27.47 3.31
C LYS A 400 20.75 26.27 3.98
N ALA A 401 21.19 25.30 3.19
CA ALA A 401 21.91 24.15 3.72
C ALA A 401 23.22 24.56 4.41
N LEU A 402 24.01 25.47 3.82
CA LEU A 402 25.23 25.99 4.41
C LEU A 402 24.99 26.77 5.71
N ALA A 403 23.94 27.62 5.75
CA ALA A 403 23.55 28.34 6.97
C ALA A 403 23.15 27.40 8.12
N LEU A 404 22.47 26.29 7.80
CA LEU A 404 22.12 25.24 8.76
C LEU A 404 23.37 24.48 9.25
N MET A 405 24.33 24.18 8.37
CA MET A 405 25.59 23.56 8.76
C MET A 405 26.42 24.47 9.67
N GLU A 406 26.48 25.78 9.42
CA GLU A 406 27.17 26.72 10.32
C GLU A 406 26.47 26.78 11.69
N THR A 407 25.12 26.74 11.73
CA THR A 407 24.37 26.62 12.97
C THR A 407 24.69 25.30 13.72
N ALA A 408 24.73 24.18 12.99
CA ALA A 408 25.04 22.87 13.55
C ALA A 408 26.44 22.81 14.18
N LYS A 409 27.42 23.50 13.60
CA LYS A 409 28.79 23.58 14.09
C LYS A 409 28.87 24.06 15.55
N THR A 410 27.99 24.96 15.92
CA THR A 410 27.93 25.51 17.29
C THR A 410 26.97 24.76 18.19
N LYS A 411 25.80 24.38 17.69
CA LYS A 411 24.75 23.72 18.48
C LYS A 411 25.00 22.22 18.74
N CYS A 412 25.57 21.53 17.78
CA CYS A 412 25.78 20.08 17.82
C CYS A 412 27.13 19.69 17.18
N PRO A 413 28.26 20.12 17.80
CA PRO A 413 29.60 19.97 17.19
C PRO A 413 30.00 18.54 16.91
N ALA A 414 29.53 17.57 17.70
CA ALA A 414 29.81 16.15 17.47
C ALA A 414 29.14 15.64 16.17
N ASP A 415 27.87 15.99 15.97
CA ASP A 415 27.12 15.62 14.75
C ASP A 415 27.67 16.37 13.54
N TYR A 416 28.06 17.65 13.70
CA TYR A 416 28.71 18.43 12.65
C TYR A 416 30.02 17.77 12.22
N LYS A 417 30.89 17.37 13.17
CA LYS A 417 32.13 16.67 12.89
C LYS A 417 31.87 15.34 12.17
N LYS A 418 30.86 14.59 12.59
CA LYS A 418 30.44 13.37 11.91
C LYS A 418 30.05 13.66 10.46
N ALA A 419 29.23 14.68 10.23
CA ALA A 419 28.76 15.02 8.90
C ALA A 419 29.85 15.50 7.95
N THR A 420 30.91 16.17 8.47
CA THR A 420 31.97 16.77 7.63
C THR A 420 33.21 15.91 7.50
N GLU A 421 33.56 15.10 8.51
CA GLU A 421 34.80 14.33 8.55
C GLU A 421 34.56 12.83 8.33
N THR A 422 33.77 12.20 9.21
CA THR A 422 33.53 10.74 9.17
C THR A 422 32.60 10.35 8.02
N GLY A 423 31.55 11.11 7.82
CA GLY A 423 30.49 10.88 6.85
C GLY A 423 29.22 10.27 7.46
N ILE A 424 28.07 10.68 6.93
CA ILE A 424 26.76 10.16 7.25
C ILE A 424 26.54 8.86 6.48
N LYS A 425 26.24 7.77 7.18
CA LYS A 425 26.01 6.45 6.55
C LYS A 425 24.57 6.31 6.11
N ILE A 426 24.37 5.85 4.86
CA ILE A 426 23.04 5.68 4.24
C ILE A 426 22.86 4.23 3.80
N ASP A 427 21.98 3.50 4.47
CA ASP A 427 21.57 2.16 4.07
C ASP A 427 20.68 2.21 2.84
N THR A 428 21.01 1.45 1.81
CA THR A 428 20.28 1.35 0.55
C THR A 428 20.18 -0.10 0.11
N ARG A 429 19.17 -0.44 -0.69
CA ARG A 429 19.16 -1.73 -1.38
C ARG A 429 20.15 -1.71 -2.53
N GLN A 430 20.92 -2.77 -2.68
CA GLN A 430 21.75 -2.95 -3.85
C GLN A 430 20.87 -3.07 -5.11
N SER A 431 21.15 -2.26 -6.10
CA SER A 431 20.50 -2.30 -7.42
C SER A 431 21.41 -1.68 -8.47
N VAL A 432 21.13 -1.91 -9.74
CA VAL A 432 21.86 -1.28 -10.85
C VAL A 432 21.68 0.24 -10.80
N THR A 433 20.46 0.71 -10.62
CA THR A 433 20.12 2.14 -10.53
C THR A 433 20.80 2.85 -9.37
N LEU A 434 21.11 2.14 -8.27
CA LEU A 434 21.82 2.71 -7.14
C LEU A 434 23.23 3.19 -7.55
N ASN A 435 23.95 2.42 -8.36
CA ASN A 435 25.29 2.76 -8.80
C ASN A 435 25.33 4.09 -9.56
N ASP A 436 24.26 4.42 -10.28
CA ASP A 436 24.14 5.65 -11.05
C ASP A 436 23.67 6.83 -10.18
N THR A 437 22.87 6.58 -9.14
CA THR A 437 22.31 7.63 -8.28
C THR A 437 23.24 8.03 -7.14
N ILE A 438 24.13 7.15 -6.65
CA ILE A 438 25.13 7.46 -5.63
C ILE A 438 26.00 8.69 -6.00
N PRO A 439 26.56 8.81 -7.22
CA PRO A 439 27.32 9.98 -7.62
C PRO A 439 26.51 11.27 -7.57
N ILE A 440 25.23 11.23 -7.97
CA ILE A 440 24.33 12.38 -7.95
C ILE A 440 24.12 12.87 -6.51
N ASP A 441 23.74 11.97 -5.60
CA ASP A 441 23.51 12.32 -4.19
C ASP A 441 24.82 12.74 -3.49
N THR A 442 25.94 12.06 -3.76
CA THR A 442 27.26 12.41 -3.18
C THR A 442 27.67 13.83 -3.59
N ALA A 443 27.56 14.17 -4.87
CA ALA A 443 27.88 15.52 -5.36
C ALA A 443 26.92 16.57 -4.77
N ALA A 444 25.62 16.24 -4.61
CA ALA A 444 24.64 17.13 -4.05
C ALA A 444 24.95 17.48 -2.58
N TYR A 445 25.24 16.50 -1.74
CA TYR A 445 25.59 16.69 -0.33
C TYR A 445 26.91 17.42 -0.14
N ALA A 446 27.89 17.13 -1.00
CA ALA A 446 29.21 17.80 -0.96
C ALA A 446 29.12 19.31 -1.15
N ARG A 447 28.11 19.85 -1.88
CA ARG A 447 27.87 21.28 -2.04
C ARG A 447 27.61 22.01 -0.72
N ALA A 448 27.07 21.30 0.28
CA ALA A 448 26.86 21.81 1.63
C ALA A 448 27.94 21.39 2.61
N GLY A 449 29.08 20.83 2.14
CA GLY A 449 30.14 20.31 2.98
C GLY A 449 29.79 19.02 3.74
N ILE A 450 28.72 18.33 3.33
CA ILE A 450 28.27 17.08 3.96
C ILE A 450 28.89 15.89 3.24
N LYS A 451 29.61 15.06 3.97
CA LYS A 451 30.13 13.79 3.50
C LYS A 451 29.10 12.67 3.73
N VAL A 452 28.86 11.85 2.73
CA VAL A 452 27.99 10.67 2.81
C VAL A 452 28.74 9.40 2.47
N VAL A 453 28.32 8.29 3.07
CA VAL A 453 28.87 6.95 2.82
C VAL A 453 27.69 6.02 2.60
N PHE A 454 27.50 5.55 1.38
CA PHE A 454 26.44 4.60 1.06
C PHE A 454 26.84 3.19 1.50
N ASN A 455 25.87 2.46 2.05
CA ASN A 455 25.96 1.06 2.45
C ASN A 455 24.95 0.23 1.65
N PRO A 456 25.34 -0.26 0.45
CA PRO A 456 24.47 -1.10 -0.35
C PRO A 456 24.32 -2.49 0.26
N ILE A 457 23.07 -2.90 0.53
CA ILE A 457 22.73 -4.18 1.14
C ILE A 457 22.09 -5.08 0.08
N SER A 458 22.78 -6.16 -0.27
CA SER A 458 22.36 -7.09 -1.32
C SER A 458 21.29 -8.09 -0.87
N SER A 459 21.23 -8.41 0.42
CA SER A 459 20.22 -9.32 0.99
C SER A 459 19.87 -8.93 2.42
N GLY A 460 18.66 -9.25 2.88
CA GLY A 460 18.25 -8.97 4.24
C GLY A 460 18.16 -7.47 4.57
N TYR A 461 17.75 -6.65 3.59
CA TYR A 461 17.64 -5.20 3.78
C TYR A 461 16.76 -4.83 4.97
N TYR A 462 15.51 -5.26 4.97
CA TYR A 462 14.59 -4.94 6.06
C TYR A 462 15.00 -5.53 7.42
N PRO A 463 15.44 -6.80 7.54
CA PRO A 463 16.04 -7.31 8.78
C PRO A 463 17.22 -6.49 9.31
N THR A 464 17.91 -5.74 8.45
CA THR A 464 18.99 -4.83 8.85
C THR A 464 18.46 -3.49 9.32
N VAL A 465 17.68 -2.78 8.47
CA VAL A 465 17.24 -1.41 8.77
C VAL A 465 16.14 -1.32 9.82
N MET A 466 15.37 -2.38 10.03
CA MET A 466 14.38 -2.48 11.12
C MET A 466 15.00 -2.90 12.45
N ASN A 467 16.27 -3.29 12.48
CA ASN A 467 16.98 -3.60 13.71
C ASN A 467 17.77 -2.37 14.19
N PRO A 468 17.37 -1.71 15.31
CA PRO A 468 18.04 -0.50 15.80
C PRO A 468 19.54 -0.64 16.06
N ALA A 469 20.03 -1.87 16.30
CA ALA A 469 21.45 -2.15 16.55
C ALA A 469 22.27 -2.27 15.24
N LYS A 470 21.61 -2.46 14.09
CA LYS A 470 22.27 -2.65 12.78
C LYS A 470 22.05 -1.46 11.84
N GLN A 471 20.99 -0.71 12.06
CA GLN A 471 20.60 0.42 11.23
C GLN A 471 21.67 1.52 11.24
N SER A 472 21.98 2.07 10.07
CA SER A 472 22.87 3.22 9.91
C SER A 472 22.19 4.55 10.28
N ASP A 473 22.76 5.68 9.82
CA ASP A 473 22.24 7.03 10.13
C ASP A 473 20.96 7.35 9.34
N LEU A 474 20.87 6.88 8.11
CA LEU A 474 19.67 6.96 7.27
C LEU A 474 19.40 5.61 6.62
N SER A 475 18.13 5.39 6.31
CA SER A 475 17.70 4.21 5.55
C SER A 475 16.76 4.62 4.43
N ALA A 476 17.06 4.21 3.19
CA ALA A 476 16.18 4.42 2.04
C ALA A 476 14.95 3.52 2.14
N SER A 477 13.75 4.07 2.00
CA SER A 477 12.52 3.29 2.14
C SER A 477 11.35 3.90 1.37
N GLY A 478 10.23 3.22 1.42
CA GLY A 478 8.94 3.67 0.95
C GLY A 478 7.83 2.95 1.72
N TRP A 479 6.68 3.57 1.82
CA TRP A 479 5.51 2.99 2.45
C TRP A 479 4.25 3.26 1.63
N GLY A 480 3.48 2.22 1.37
CA GLY A 480 2.12 2.30 0.86
C GLY A 480 1.14 1.96 1.98
N ALA A 481 0.02 2.66 2.03
CA ALA A 481 -1.01 2.34 3.01
C ALA A 481 -1.58 0.94 2.75
N ASP A 482 -1.77 0.16 3.81
CA ASP A 482 -2.38 -1.18 3.70
C ASP A 482 -3.85 -1.12 3.29
N TRP A 483 -4.52 -0.02 3.61
CA TRP A 483 -5.86 0.32 3.12
C TRP A 483 -6.05 1.83 3.01
N ALA A 484 -7.18 2.25 2.49
CA ALA A 484 -7.48 3.65 2.20
C ALA A 484 -7.71 4.51 3.48
N ASN A 485 -6.75 4.46 4.42
CA ASN A 485 -6.70 5.26 5.64
C ASN A 485 -5.25 5.45 6.08
N ALA A 486 -4.86 6.68 6.43
CA ALA A 486 -3.53 6.97 6.96
C ALA A 486 -3.29 6.42 8.39
N SER A 487 -4.27 5.73 8.98
CA SER A 487 -4.11 4.88 10.18
C SER A 487 -3.09 3.75 9.98
N THR A 488 -2.77 3.40 8.73
CA THR A 488 -1.73 2.43 8.36
C THR A 488 -0.47 3.09 7.78
N VAL A 489 -0.36 4.40 7.88
CA VAL A 489 0.82 5.17 7.45
C VAL A 489 1.49 5.81 8.66
N ILE A 490 0.82 6.78 9.28
CA ILE A 490 1.42 7.59 10.34
C ILE A 490 1.81 6.76 11.57
N PRO A 491 0.96 5.86 12.11
CA PRO A 491 1.35 5.01 13.23
C PRO A 491 2.48 4.04 12.88
N GLU A 492 2.40 3.40 11.72
CA GLU A 492 3.40 2.40 11.30
C GLU A 492 4.80 3.00 11.16
N LEU A 493 4.88 4.24 10.65
CA LEU A 493 6.16 4.90 10.39
C LEU A 493 6.77 5.61 11.61
N PHE A 494 5.94 6.04 12.58
CA PHE A 494 6.41 6.97 13.61
C PHE A 494 6.01 6.62 15.04
N ALA A 495 5.01 5.79 15.30
CA ALA A 495 4.62 5.45 16.67
C ALA A 495 5.53 4.37 17.28
N SER A 496 5.56 4.31 18.62
CA SER A 496 6.34 3.29 19.35
C SER A 496 5.88 1.86 19.10
N PHE A 497 4.60 1.70 18.76
CA PHE A 497 3.99 0.42 18.43
C PHE A 497 3.92 0.14 16.91
N GLY A 498 4.44 1.05 16.09
CA GLY A 498 4.46 0.92 14.64
C GLY A 498 5.44 -0.15 14.19
N GLY A 499 5.02 -0.98 13.23
CA GLY A 499 5.82 -2.08 12.72
C GLY A 499 6.99 -1.64 11.82
N PHE A 500 7.02 -0.37 11.40
CA PHE A 500 7.97 0.12 10.41
C PHE A 500 8.62 1.46 10.78
N ASN A 501 8.78 1.75 12.09
CA ASN A 501 9.41 2.97 12.55
C ASN A 501 10.94 2.94 12.37
N LEU A 502 11.41 3.25 11.18
CA LEU A 502 12.84 3.37 10.87
C LEU A 502 13.46 4.66 11.42
N SER A 503 12.63 5.62 11.86
CA SER A 503 13.13 6.93 12.29
C SER A 503 13.74 6.93 13.68
N GLN A 504 13.50 5.91 14.51
CA GLN A 504 13.97 5.84 15.91
C GLN A 504 13.72 7.17 16.67
N ASN A 505 12.57 7.80 16.37
CA ASN A 505 12.23 9.17 16.77
C ASN A 505 11.81 9.30 18.25
N GLY A 506 11.75 8.22 19.00
CA GLY A 506 11.33 8.21 20.41
C GLY A 506 12.16 9.09 21.34
N SER A 507 13.40 9.45 20.96
CA SER A 507 14.26 10.37 21.69
C SER A 507 14.06 11.86 21.36
N ASP A 508 13.25 12.16 20.31
CA ASP A 508 12.98 13.54 19.92
C ASP A 508 12.05 14.23 20.92
N PRO A 509 12.34 15.48 21.36
CA PRO A 509 11.49 16.20 22.32
C PRO A 509 10.03 16.35 21.87
N ALA A 510 9.76 16.38 20.56
CA ALA A 510 8.39 16.48 20.01
C ALA A 510 7.62 15.15 20.05
N TYR A 511 8.29 14.03 20.33
CA TYR A 511 7.73 12.69 20.14
C TYR A 511 6.52 12.41 21.04
N ALA A 512 6.60 12.74 22.34
CA ALA A 512 5.52 12.44 23.28
C ALA A 512 4.17 13.10 22.89
N ALA A 513 4.24 14.36 22.41
CA ALA A 513 3.05 15.08 21.93
C ALA A 513 2.50 14.46 20.63
N PHE A 514 3.40 14.06 19.74
CA PHE A 514 3.05 13.39 18.48
C PHE A 514 2.34 12.04 18.74
N GLU A 515 2.92 11.19 19.58
CA GLU A 515 2.35 9.87 19.90
C GLU A 515 0.96 9.98 20.57
N LYS A 516 0.79 10.99 21.46
CA LYS A 516 -0.53 11.32 22.00
C LYS A 516 -1.52 11.69 20.89
N GLY A 517 -1.09 12.45 19.88
CA GLY A 517 -1.89 12.79 18.69
C GLY A 517 -2.26 11.54 17.88
N VAL A 518 -1.31 10.64 17.64
CA VAL A 518 -1.55 9.35 16.97
C VAL A 518 -2.61 8.54 17.71
N ASN A 519 -2.45 8.37 19.02
CA ASN A 519 -3.41 7.62 19.83
C ASN A 519 -4.81 8.25 19.78
N THR A 520 -4.90 9.58 19.79
CA THR A 520 -6.18 10.30 19.66
C THR A 520 -6.84 10.05 18.30
N ALA A 521 -6.06 10.11 17.22
CA ALA A 521 -6.55 9.84 15.88
C ALA A 521 -7.01 8.39 15.69
N MET A 522 -6.25 7.42 16.24
CA MET A 522 -6.61 5.99 16.21
C MET A 522 -7.93 5.69 16.91
N LEU A 523 -8.27 6.42 17.97
CA LEU A 523 -9.51 6.23 18.71
C LEU A 523 -10.72 6.92 18.05
N SER A 524 -10.52 7.78 17.06
CA SER A 524 -11.59 8.52 16.40
C SER A 524 -12.40 7.60 15.47
N THR A 525 -13.71 7.53 15.71
CA THR A 525 -14.66 6.85 14.82
C THR A 525 -15.25 7.78 13.75
N ASP A 526 -15.04 9.08 13.87
CA ASP A 526 -15.42 10.09 12.87
C ASP A 526 -14.30 10.21 11.83
N ARG A 527 -14.52 9.64 10.65
CA ARG A 527 -13.54 9.56 9.58
C ARG A 527 -13.04 10.94 9.09
N LYS A 528 -13.91 11.95 9.09
CA LYS A 528 -13.53 13.31 8.68
C LYS A 528 -12.61 13.97 9.71
N LYS A 529 -12.93 13.85 10.99
CA LYS A 529 -12.08 14.35 12.07
C LYS A 529 -10.75 13.60 12.11
N GLN A 530 -10.78 12.29 11.92
CA GLN A 530 -9.58 11.45 11.85
C GLN A 530 -8.64 11.90 10.73
N ALA A 531 -9.17 12.17 9.53
CA ALA A 531 -8.40 12.67 8.40
C ALA A 531 -7.70 14.02 8.68
N VAL A 532 -8.37 14.92 9.38
CA VAL A 532 -7.76 16.21 9.80
C VAL A 532 -6.58 15.96 10.74
N MET A 533 -6.72 15.01 11.67
CA MET A 533 -5.65 14.65 12.60
C MET A 533 -4.45 14.01 11.87
N TRP A 534 -4.69 13.11 10.91
CA TRP A 534 -3.60 12.51 10.12
C TRP A 534 -2.82 13.56 9.32
N LYS A 535 -3.51 14.50 8.66
CA LYS A 535 -2.87 15.63 7.97
C LYS A 535 -1.97 16.45 8.90
N ALA A 536 -2.45 16.75 10.09
CA ALA A 536 -1.70 17.52 11.08
C ALA A 536 -0.46 16.75 11.58
N LEU A 537 -0.57 15.44 11.75
CA LEU A 537 0.54 14.59 12.17
C LEU A 537 1.59 14.43 11.06
N ASP A 538 1.19 14.34 9.78
CA ASP A 538 2.14 14.36 8.66
C ASP A 538 2.94 15.67 8.66
N VAL A 539 2.26 16.83 8.80
CA VAL A 539 2.92 18.14 8.95
C VAL A 539 3.91 18.14 10.13
N GLN A 540 3.53 17.57 11.27
CA GLN A 540 4.39 17.53 12.45
C GLN A 540 5.63 16.65 12.22
N ALA A 541 5.48 15.47 11.60
CA ALA A 541 6.60 14.60 11.25
C ALA A 541 7.59 15.30 10.30
N MET A 542 7.07 16.03 9.29
CA MET A 542 7.89 16.81 8.36
C MET A 542 8.60 17.96 9.04
N LYS A 543 7.96 18.70 9.97
CA LYS A 543 8.59 19.80 10.74
C LYS A 543 9.77 19.31 11.58
N ASN A 544 9.70 18.09 12.08
CA ASN A 544 10.78 17.50 12.87
C ASN A 544 11.83 16.79 12.00
N PHE A 545 11.66 16.75 10.69
CA PHE A 545 12.57 16.06 9.77
C PHE A 545 12.94 14.65 10.26
N TRP A 546 11.93 13.86 10.65
CA TRP A 546 12.15 12.45 10.98
C TRP A 546 12.37 11.60 9.72
N VAL A 547 11.85 12.06 8.60
CA VAL A 547 12.13 11.53 7.28
C VAL A 547 12.44 12.66 6.29
N LEU A 548 13.14 12.32 5.21
CA LEU A 548 13.33 13.13 4.02
C LEU A 548 12.47 12.51 2.90
N PRO A 549 11.26 13.02 2.65
CA PRO A 549 10.43 12.49 1.57
C PRO A 549 11.04 12.81 0.22
N THR A 550 10.94 11.87 -0.74
CA THR A 550 11.57 12.00 -2.06
C THR A 550 10.54 12.14 -3.16
N ILE A 551 9.80 11.07 -3.46
CA ILE A 551 8.78 11.09 -4.52
C ILE A 551 7.52 10.34 -4.09
N PHE A 552 6.38 10.77 -4.63
CA PHE A 552 5.20 9.95 -4.83
C PHE A 552 5.35 9.30 -6.20
N GLY A 553 5.45 7.99 -6.22
CA GLY A 553 5.83 7.23 -7.40
C GLY A 553 4.73 7.03 -8.42
N LYS A 554 5.13 6.50 -9.57
CA LYS A 554 4.25 5.97 -10.60
C LYS A 554 4.64 4.54 -10.92
N ALA A 555 3.65 3.75 -11.33
CA ALA A 555 3.82 2.39 -11.82
C ALA A 555 3.37 2.30 -13.27
N GLN A 556 4.17 1.64 -14.10
CA GLN A 556 3.89 1.38 -15.50
C GLN A 556 3.47 -0.08 -15.67
N PHE A 557 2.42 -0.32 -16.45
CA PHE A 557 1.97 -1.66 -16.80
C PHE A 557 1.77 -1.79 -18.30
N VAL A 558 2.18 -2.93 -18.85
CA VAL A 558 2.09 -3.23 -20.28
C VAL A 558 1.59 -4.66 -20.51
N TRP A 559 0.85 -4.85 -21.63
CA TRP A 559 0.26 -6.14 -21.96
C TRP A 559 0.11 -6.32 -23.47
N GLY A 560 -0.14 -7.56 -23.91
CA GLY A 560 -0.32 -7.97 -25.30
C GLY A 560 -1.66 -7.52 -25.89
N SER A 561 -1.74 -7.51 -27.21
CA SER A 561 -2.86 -6.93 -27.97
C SER A 561 -4.23 -7.62 -27.74
N GLN A 562 -4.22 -8.86 -27.28
CA GLN A 562 -5.45 -9.63 -27.05
C GLN A 562 -5.92 -9.60 -25.59
N VAL A 563 -5.26 -8.86 -24.70
CA VAL A 563 -5.72 -8.69 -23.32
C VAL A 563 -6.67 -7.51 -23.23
N GLY A 564 -7.86 -7.72 -22.68
CA GLY A 564 -8.87 -6.69 -22.43
C GLY A 564 -9.27 -6.61 -20.95
N GLY A 565 -10.08 -5.61 -20.60
CA GLY A 565 -10.58 -5.40 -19.24
C GLY A 565 -9.56 -4.83 -18.27
N VAL A 566 -8.44 -4.34 -18.76
CA VAL A 566 -7.35 -3.81 -17.91
C VAL A 566 -7.69 -2.40 -17.44
N PHE A 567 -7.66 -2.19 -16.14
CA PHE A 567 -7.71 -0.86 -15.53
C PHE A 567 -6.93 -0.86 -14.21
N PHE A 568 -6.46 0.31 -13.81
CA PHE A 568 -5.76 0.48 -12.54
C PHE A 568 -6.74 0.41 -11.36
N TRP A 569 -6.47 -0.49 -10.41
CA TRP A 569 -7.28 -0.67 -9.22
C TRP A 569 -6.60 -0.02 -8.03
N VAL A 570 -7.04 1.19 -7.71
CA VAL A 570 -6.38 2.10 -6.75
C VAL A 570 -6.03 1.45 -5.41
N PRO A 571 -6.95 0.72 -4.70
CA PRO A 571 -6.63 0.19 -3.38
C PRO A 571 -5.56 -0.90 -3.38
N GLN A 572 -5.30 -1.49 -4.53
CA GLN A 572 -4.28 -2.53 -4.68
C GLN A 572 -2.98 -2.00 -5.33
N GLY A 573 -3.00 -0.77 -5.86
CA GLY A 573 -1.85 -0.21 -6.59
C GLY A 573 -1.45 -1.02 -7.84
N ASN A 574 -2.35 -1.83 -8.37
CA ASN A 574 -2.10 -2.79 -9.44
C ASN A 574 -3.27 -2.81 -10.44
N PRO A 575 -3.11 -3.43 -11.60
CA PRO A 575 -4.23 -3.76 -12.48
C PRO A 575 -5.26 -4.66 -11.77
N ALA A 576 -6.54 -4.49 -12.08
CA ALA A 576 -7.60 -5.36 -11.59
C ALA A 576 -7.55 -6.72 -12.30
N PHE A 577 -6.61 -7.59 -11.91
CA PHE A 577 -6.31 -8.87 -12.56
C PHE A 577 -7.55 -9.74 -12.83
N GLY A 578 -8.48 -9.81 -11.87
CA GLY A 578 -9.71 -10.59 -11.99
C GLY A 578 -10.76 -10.01 -12.95
N LYS A 579 -10.48 -8.86 -13.59
CA LYS A 579 -11.32 -8.26 -14.64
C LYS A 579 -10.74 -8.41 -16.02
N MET A 580 -9.53 -8.94 -16.13
CA MET A 580 -8.88 -9.20 -17.40
C MET A 580 -9.55 -10.38 -18.11
N TRP A 581 -9.60 -10.29 -19.42
CA TRP A 581 -10.08 -11.30 -20.34
C TRP A 581 -9.20 -11.33 -21.58
N VAL A 582 -9.29 -12.38 -22.40
CA VAL A 582 -8.53 -12.50 -23.64
C VAL A 582 -9.45 -12.59 -24.86
N ASN A 583 -9.01 -11.98 -25.94
CA ASN A 583 -9.63 -12.11 -27.25
C ASN A 583 -9.09 -13.40 -27.89
N ASN A 584 -9.96 -14.39 -28.09
CA ASN A 584 -9.63 -15.60 -28.85
C ASN A 584 -9.99 -15.41 -30.31
#